data_836785c02b513ac80f8986eb2b45ecb3
#
_entry.id   836785c02b513ac80f8986eb2b45ecb3
#
_cell.length_a   1.000
_cell.length_b   1.000
_cell.length_c   1.000
_cell.angle_alpha   90.00
_cell.angle_beta   90.00
_cell.angle_gamma   90.00
#
_symmetry.space_group_name_H-M   'P 1'
#
loop_
_entity.id
_entity.type
_entity.pdbx_description
1 polymer ?
#
loop_
_entity_poly.entity_id
_entity_poly.type
_entity_poly.pdbx_seq_one_letter_code
_entity_poly.pdbx_strand_id
1 'polypeptide(L)'
;LCTSAQRINTEASVERLKSESLQFSYSDNASGIQLDQMDYYSQVGLGYDIEKGSFKRAQEGEHNTGYRFFTDGGGTMKALKGAFIWGSFEYSRDQLRDAEYNASLIDPLRGTPFFIADTYKSKWINQLYDMTVKAAAPKLWDRLIFGIEATYQNGQGAKQHDPRPLVSLSKFEIKPGVTVTLGKHAIGANYQYYSRREDGTASNKISMSTNPVYIFNFPGFYVDASISSSTDDNQRIYNANCMGVGGQYSFTTQKLRLLVSGKYTREIEDVTNSYTTPKMVGTTRDERWSIGLNAVYKPSKENTFFLNAAYGDRSIDGIQYVQEWDNSFEVAKWIIKSKSVRSNSSKAGFEGRLQYMRTTRGDSYNWTAGVEFSTEKLSDIYYFPRSTQDIENCKIGIFGRKNFIFNEKHSLLVGIRASYKMNNSSDIDYNGYKADTKCYTDFTLRDYYYLGSGYAAFGGEITYSFARLFKGRGSVFAAASGDYVRADDHRDLFDRRFYANFKIGLMF
;
A
#
# COMPACT_ATOMS: atom_id res chain seq x y z
N LEU A 1 -45.60 -2.45 9.76
CA LEU A 1 -44.38 -1.67 9.97
C LEU A 1 -43.35 -2.57 10.64
N CYS A 2 -42.64 -3.41 9.86
CA CYS A 2 -41.46 -4.09 10.35
C CYS A 2 -40.35 -3.03 10.48
N THR A 3 -40.12 -2.54 11.68
CA THR A 3 -38.90 -1.87 12.03
C THR A 3 -37.79 -2.91 11.91
N SER A 4 -37.01 -2.87 10.83
CA SER A 4 -35.74 -3.58 10.80
C SER A 4 -34.95 -3.10 12.00
N ALA A 5 -34.64 -4.00 12.92
CA ALA A 5 -33.76 -3.69 14.05
C ALA A 5 -32.48 -3.09 13.46
N GLN A 6 -32.20 -1.84 13.80
CA GLN A 6 -31.04 -1.14 13.30
C GLN A 6 -29.82 -1.84 13.88
N ARG A 7 -28.97 -2.40 13.03
CA ARG A 7 -27.75 -3.10 13.42
C ARG A 7 -26.86 -2.16 14.22
N ILE A 8 -26.36 -2.64 15.36
CA ILE A 8 -25.39 -1.93 16.18
C ILE A 8 -24.04 -2.30 15.64
N ASN A 9 -23.36 -1.36 15.01
CA ASN A 9 -22.05 -1.56 14.44
C ASN A 9 -20.98 -1.51 15.55
N THR A 10 -20.27 -2.61 15.74
CA THR A 10 -19.05 -2.72 16.55
C THR A 10 -17.91 -3.11 15.64
N GLU A 11 -16.65 -2.97 16.09
CA GLU A 11 -15.47 -3.37 15.29
C GLU A 11 -15.62 -4.79 14.76
N ALA A 12 -16.01 -5.74 15.62
CA ALA A 12 -16.22 -7.13 15.23
C ALA A 12 -17.36 -7.33 14.21
N SER A 13 -18.41 -6.50 14.24
CA SER A 13 -19.49 -6.58 13.25
C SER A 13 -19.09 -6.02 11.90
N VAL A 14 -18.35 -4.90 11.87
CA VAL A 14 -17.82 -4.30 10.64
C VAL A 14 -16.78 -5.21 10.01
N GLU A 15 -15.88 -5.80 10.81
CA GLU A 15 -14.89 -6.78 10.32
C GLU A 15 -15.60 -7.98 9.67
N ARG A 16 -16.60 -8.55 10.33
CA ARG A 16 -17.39 -9.64 9.75
C ARG A 16 -18.03 -9.23 8.43
N LEU A 17 -18.69 -8.07 8.40
CA LEU A 17 -19.35 -7.55 7.21
C LEU A 17 -18.37 -7.45 6.03
N LYS A 18 -17.18 -6.83 6.26
CA LYS A 18 -16.12 -6.71 5.24
C LYS A 18 -15.57 -8.08 4.83
N SER A 19 -15.32 -8.99 5.76
CA SER A 19 -14.81 -10.34 5.46
C SER A 19 -15.79 -11.18 4.63
N GLU A 20 -17.09 -11.03 4.87
CA GLU A 20 -18.12 -11.71 4.11
C GLU A 20 -18.42 -11.05 2.75
N SER A 21 -18.03 -9.79 2.53
CA SER A 21 -18.25 -9.01 1.30
C SER A 21 -17.08 -9.18 0.32
N LEU A 22 -17.11 -10.28 -0.44
CA LEU A 22 -15.99 -10.65 -1.32
C LEU A 22 -15.70 -9.62 -2.41
N GLN A 23 -16.72 -9.08 -3.05
CA GLN A 23 -16.56 -8.09 -4.13
C GLN A 23 -16.03 -6.77 -3.60
N PHE A 24 -16.56 -6.32 -2.45
CA PHE A 24 -16.11 -5.10 -1.80
C PHE A 24 -14.64 -5.17 -1.37
N SER A 25 -14.23 -6.31 -0.80
CA SER A 25 -12.91 -6.47 -0.16
C SER A 25 -11.81 -6.93 -1.09
N TYR A 26 -12.14 -7.69 -2.16
CA TYR A 26 -11.14 -8.37 -2.99
C TYR A 26 -11.30 -8.14 -4.50
N SER A 27 -12.19 -7.21 -4.92
CA SER A 27 -12.37 -6.88 -6.33
C SER A 27 -12.07 -5.40 -6.59
N ASP A 28 -11.37 -5.12 -7.69
CA ASP A 28 -11.20 -3.76 -8.22
C ASP A 28 -12.43 -3.28 -9.03
N ASN A 29 -13.42 -4.15 -9.22
CA ASN A 29 -14.63 -3.85 -9.99
C ASN A 29 -15.78 -3.42 -9.08
N ALA A 30 -16.01 -2.12 -8.95
CA ALA A 30 -17.07 -1.58 -8.11
C ALA A 30 -18.47 -2.10 -8.49
N SER A 31 -18.73 -2.45 -9.75
CA SER A 31 -20.04 -2.99 -10.16
C SER A 31 -20.38 -4.32 -9.50
N GLY A 32 -19.36 -5.14 -9.19
CA GLY A 32 -19.55 -6.44 -8.51
C GLY A 32 -20.05 -6.30 -7.07
N ILE A 33 -19.86 -5.16 -6.41
CA ILE A 33 -20.22 -4.95 -5.00
C ILE A 33 -21.73 -5.11 -4.77
N GLN A 34 -22.55 -4.87 -5.79
CA GLN A 34 -23.99 -5.14 -5.72
C GLN A 34 -24.33 -6.60 -5.39
N LEU A 35 -23.42 -7.54 -5.70
CA LEU A 35 -23.62 -8.96 -5.41
C LEU A 35 -23.45 -9.28 -3.92
N ASP A 36 -22.73 -8.44 -3.19
CA ASP A 36 -22.51 -8.60 -1.75
C ASP A 36 -23.73 -8.22 -0.92
N GLN A 37 -24.63 -7.38 -1.46
CA GLN A 37 -25.78 -6.81 -0.74
C GLN A 37 -25.39 -6.26 0.62
N MET A 38 -24.27 -5.54 0.64
CA MET A 38 -23.63 -5.05 1.87
C MET A 38 -24.52 -4.09 2.62
N ASP A 39 -24.73 -4.37 3.89
CA ASP A 39 -25.47 -3.49 4.79
C ASP A 39 -24.70 -2.18 5.00
N TYR A 40 -25.46 -1.12 5.34
CA TYR A 40 -24.87 0.17 5.63
C TYR A 40 -24.10 0.14 6.94
N TYR A 41 -22.92 0.72 6.92
CA TYR A 41 -22.12 1.11 8.07
C TYR A 41 -21.44 2.45 7.82
N SER A 42 -21.04 3.13 8.87
CA SER A 42 -20.11 4.25 8.79
C SER A 42 -19.26 4.36 10.04
N GLN A 43 -18.06 4.88 9.89
CA GLN A 43 -17.17 5.14 11.00
C GLN A 43 -16.41 6.46 10.79
N VAL A 44 -16.08 7.10 11.91
CA VAL A 44 -15.20 8.27 11.96
C VAL A 44 -14.33 8.17 13.17
N GLY A 45 -13.05 8.49 13.05
CA GLY A 45 -12.14 8.38 14.17
C GLY A 45 -10.84 9.14 14.02
N LEU A 46 -10.11 9.14 15.13
CA LEU A 46 -8.75 9.63 15.23
C LEU A 46 -7.82 8.48 15.55
N GLY A 47 -6.63 8.50 14.99
CA GLY A 47 -5.57 7.52 15.23
C GLY A 47 -4.25 8.20 15.59
N TYR A 48 -3.43 7.47 16.33
CA TYR A 48 -2.05 7.83 16.63
C TYR A 48 -1.16 6.61 16.49
N ASP A 49 -0.13 6.73 15.64
CA ASP A 49 0.82 5.67 15.31
C ASP A 49 2.19 5.99 15.91
N ILE A 50 2.88 4.96 16.41
CA ILE A 50 4.25 5.02 16.89
C ILE A 50 5.01 3.85 16.30
N GLU A 51 6.19 4.13 15.71
CA GLU A 51 7.14 3.11 15.30
C GLU A 51 8.52 3.45 15.86
N LYS A 52 9.22 2.46 16.39
CA LYS A 52 10.55 2.66 16.97
C LYS A 52 11.42 1.42 16.86
N GLY A 53 12.68 1.62 16.44
CA GLY A 53 13.68 0.57 16.43
C GLY A 53 14.56 0.55 15.20
N SER A 54 15.64 -0.23 15.27
CA SER A 54 16.69 -0.31 14.24
C SER A 54 16.40 -1.30 13.11
N PHE A 55 15.45 -2.24 13.28
CA PHE A 55 15.06 -3.17 12.22
C PHE A 55 14.22 -2.44 11.16
N LYS A 56 14.91 -1.74 10.25
CA LYS A 56 14.33 -0.87 9.22
C LYS A 56 15.25 -0.73 8.01
N ARG A 57 14.69 -0.36 6.85
CA ARG A 57 15.46 0.09 5.70
C ARG A 57 16.06 1.48 5.98
N ALA A 58 17.11 1.84 5.26
CA ALA A 58 17.78 3.14 5.45
C ALA A 58 16.84 4.33 5.22
N GLN A 59 15.94 4.23 4.24
CA GLN A 59 14.98 5.27 3.89
C GLN A 59 13.79 5.38 4.85
N GLU A 60 13.57 4.39 5.70
CA GLU A 60 12.56 4.42 6.76
C GLU A 60 13.12 5.14 8.00
N GLY A 61 12.25 5.83 8.73
CA GLY A 61 12.65 6.48 9.98
C GLY A 61 12.86 5.46 11.11
N GLU A 62 13.80 5.74 12.01
CA GLU A 62 14.05 4.92 13.20
C GLU A 62 13.02 5.16 14.30
N HIS A 63 12.47 6.38 14.36
CA HIS A 63 11.43 6.75 15.28
C HIS A 63 10.36 7.56 14.53
N ASN A 64 9.24 6.93 14.23
CA ASN A 64 8.15 7.54 13.50
C ASN A 64 6.94 7.75 14.41
N THR A 65 6.22 8.84 14.19
CA THR A 65 4.93 9.11 14.83
C THR A 65 3.97 9.67 13.81
N GLY A 66 2.71 9.26 13.87
CA GLY A 66 1.68 9.70 12.94
C GLY A 66 0.36 10.06 13.63
N TYR A 67 -0.31 11.08 13.12
CA TYR A 67 -1.69 11.40 13.47
C TYR A 67 -2.57 11.13 12.27
N ARG A 68 -3.70 10.49 12.51
CA ARG A 68 -4.67 10.16 11.46
C ARG A 68 -6.05 10.65 11.85
N PHE A 69 -6.75 11.24 10.90
CA PHE A 69 -8.20 11.39 10.92
C PHE A 69 -8.76 10.52 9.81
N PHE A 70 -9.71 9.67 10.10
CA PHE A 70 -10.31 8.80 9.10
C PHE A 70 -11.83 8.76 9.21
N THR A 71 -12.47 8.61 8.09
CA THR A 71 -13.88 8.28 7.98
C THR A 71 -14.10 7.38 6.79
N ASP A 72 -14.90 6.35 6.95
CA ASP A 72 -15.37 5.52 5.85
C ASP A 72 -16.78 5.00 6.14
N GLY A 73 -17.52 4.77 5.08
CA GLY A 73 -18.85 4.22 5.24
C GLY A 73 -19.65 4.21 3.95
N GLY A 74 -20.69 3.42 3.97
CA GLY A 74 -21.60 3.22 2.87
C GLY A 74 -22.33 1.90 2.93
N GLY A 75 -23.05 1.60 1.88
CA GLY A 75 -23.85 0.39 1.77
C GLY A 75 -24.90 0.50 0.68
N THR A 76 -25.78 -0.47 0.62
CA THR A 76 -26.90 -0.49 -0.36
C THR A 76 -28.01 0.45 0.10
N MET A 77 -28.33 1.45 -0.74
CA MET A 77 -29.28 2.52 -0.44
C MET A 77 -30.64 2.24 -1.04
N LYS A 78 -31.64 1.92 -0.22
CA LYS A 78 -33.02 1.70 -0.66
C LYS A 78 -33.64 2.94 -1.32
N ALA A 79 -33.31 4.14 -0.83
CA ALA A 79 -33.76 5.41 -1.40
C ALA A 79 -33.32 5.65 -2.84
N LEU A 80 -32.21 5.04 -3.27
CA LEU A 80 -31.65 5.09 -4.63
C LEU A 80 -31.92 3.78 -5.41
N LYS A 81 -33.10 3.18 -5.21
CA LYS A 81 -33.53 1.94 -5.87
C LYS A 81 -32.55 0.77 -5.68
N GLY A 82 -31.84 0.75 -4.56
CA GLY A 82 -30.85 -0.28 -4.25
C GLY A 82 -29.45 -0.03 -4.82
N ALA A 83 -29.11 1.18 -5.25
CA ALA A 83 -27.73 1.51 -5.59
C ALA A 83 -26.81 1.35 -4.38
N PHE A 84 -25.58 0.90 -4.64
CA PHE A 84 -24.51 0.89 -3.65
C PHE A 84 -23.68 2.18 -3.75
N ILE A 85 -23.41 2.81 -2.60
CA ILE A 85 -22.49 3.95 -2.49
C ILE A 85 -21.65 3.78 -1.24
N TRP A 86 -20.36 3.97 -1.37
CA TRP A 86 -19.40 3.96 -0.28
C TRP A 86 -18.34 5.03 -0.51
N GLY A 87 -17.84 5.63 0.56
CA GLY A 87 -16.77 6.60 0.51
C GLY A 87 -15.83 6.48 1.70
N SER A 88 -14.58 6.87 1.48
CA SER A 88 -13.57 7.04 2.53
C SER A 88 -12.83 8.35 2.37
N PHE A 89 -12.38 8.89 3.49
CA PHE A 89 -11.43 9.99 3.56
C PHE A 89 -10.46 9.72 4.70
N GLU A 90 -9.17 9.86 4.40
CA GLU A 90 -8.10 9.81 5.41
C GLU A 90 -7.19 11.02 5.25
N TYR A 91 -6.89 11.67 6.36
CA TYR A 91 -5.81 12.63 6.50
C TYR A 91 -4.77 12.03 7.44
N SER A 92 -3.51 12.02 7.01
CA SER A 92 -2.38 11.65 7.88
C SER A 92 -1.32 12.74 7.93
N ARG A 93 -0.68 12.84 9.08
CA ARG A 93 0.52 13.65 9.28
C ARG A 93 1.56 12.82 10.02
N ASP A 94 2.59 12.43 9.28
CA ASP A 94 3.64 11.54 9.76
C ASP A 94 4.94 12.32 9.97
N GLN A 95 5.63 12.02 11.07
CA GLN A 95 6.99 12.48 11.36
C GLN A 95 7.91 11.27 11.33
N LEU A 96 8.82 11.25 10.37
CA LEU A 96 9.86 10.24 10.24
C LEU A 96 11.16 10.85 10.77
N ARG A 97 11.78 10.25 11.78
CA ARG A 97 13.06 10.70 12.34
C ARG A 97 14.14 9.71 11.95
N ASP A 98 15.33 10.25 11.66
CA ASP A 98 16.51 9.47 11.29
C ASP A 98 16.35 8.66 10.00
N ALA A 99 15.52 9.17 9.06
CA ALA A 99 15.47 8.70 7.68
C ALA A 99 16.60 9.34 6.87
N GLU A 100 17.21 8.56 6.00
CA GLU A 100 18.32 8.94 5.14
C GLU A 100 18.11 8.39 3.71
N TYR A 101 18.97 8.72 2.77
CA TYR A 101 18.93 8.25 1.37
C TYR A 101 17.63 8.56 0.62
N ASN A 102 17.03 9.72 0.89
CA ASN A 102 15.91 10.24 0.12
C ASN A 102 15.92 11.78 0.14
N ALA A 103 15.77 12.39 -1.03
CA ALA A 103 15.64 13.83 -1.17
C ALA A 103 14.60 14.25 -2.24
N SER A 104 13.78 13.34 -2.77
CA SER A 104 12.86 13.67 -3.87
C SER A 104 11.50 12.98 -3.83
N LEU A 105 11.26 12.09 -2.89
CA LEU A 105 10.05 11.25 -2.88
C LEU A 105 9.34 11.29 -1.53
N ILE A 106 8.02 11.26 -1.52
CA ILE A 106 7.23 11.00 -0.31
C ILE A 106 7.36 9.53 0.08
N ASP A 107 7.21 8.62 -0.92
CA ASP A 107 7.45 7.19 -0.74
C ASP A 107 8.70 6.76 -1.53
N PRO A 108 9.87 6.69 -0.89
CA PRO A 108 11.10 6.27 -1.55
C PRO A 108 11.14 4.77 -1.89
N LEU A 109 10.21 3.97 -1.34
CA LEU A 109 10.16 2.51 -1.54
C LEU A 109 9.19 2.08 -2.66
N ARG A 110 8.58 3.04 -3.37
CA ARG A 110 7.62 2.73 -4.44
C ARG A 110 8.22 2.00 -5.65
N GLY A 111 9.56 1.98 -5.78
CA GLY A 111 10.28 1.20 -6.79
C GLY A 111 10.76 1.99 -8.00
N THR A 112 10.64 3.34 -8.03
CA THR A 112 11.29 4.12 -9.08
C THR A 112 12.81 4.07 -8.92
N PRO A 113 13.59 3.76 -9.97
CA PRO A 113 15.06 3.73 -9.87
C PRO A 113 15.69 5.13 -9.94
N PHE A 114 14.98 6.14 -10.44
CA PHE A 114 15.52 7.46 -10.72
C PHE A 114 15.16 8.48 -9.65
N PHE A 115 15.92 8.54 -8.56
CA PHE A 115 15.71 9.49 -7.49
C PHE A 115 16.99 10.18 -7.04
N ILE A 116 16.88 11.21 -6.23
CA ILE A 116 18.01 11.87 -5.58
C ILE A 116 17.97 11.63 -4.08
N ALA A 117 19.13 11.56 -3.49
CA ALA A 117 19.31 11.26 -2.08
C ALA A 117 20.45 12.04 -1.46
N ASP A 118 20.40 12.20 -0.16
CA ASP A 118 21.53 12.60 0.67
C ASP A 118 21.76 11.56 1.79
N THR A 119 22.94 11.60 2.41
CA THR A 119 23.33 10.65 3.45
C THR A 119 23.06 11.16 4.87
N TYR A 120 22.37 12.29 5.01
CA TYR A 120 22.15 12.91 6.31
C TYR A 120 20.85 12.42 6.94
N LYS A 121 20.97 11.87 8.14
CA LYS A 121 19.81 11.55 8.99
C LYS A 121 19.06 12.82 9.34
N SER A 122 17.77 12.82 9.14
CA SER A 122 16.95 13.98 9.42
C SER A 122 15.48 13.62 9.68
N LYS A 123 14.76 14.63 10.12
CA LYS A 123 13.33 14.55 10.35
C LYS A 123 12.57 14.96 9.08
N TRP A 124 11.73 14.07 8.59
CA TRP A 124 10.71 14.34 7.58
C TRP A 124 9.36 14.61 8.23
N ILE A 125 8.57 15.46 7.63
CA ILE A 125 7.16 15.67 7.95
C ILE A 125 6.38 15.48 6.65
N ASN A 126 5.54 14.43 6.62
CA ASN A 126 4.68 14.11 5.49
C ASN A 126 3.23 14.38 5.88
N GLN A 127 2.47 14.99 4.97
CA GLN A 127 1.02 15.19 5.09
C GLN A 127 0.37 14.59 3.85
N LEU A 128 -0.60 13.70 4.05
CA LEU A 128 -1.29 13.00 2.97
C LEU A 128 -2.79 13.12 3.17
N TYR A 129 -3.49 13.28 2.05
CA TYR A 129 -4.94 13.24 1.93
C TYR A 129 -5.29 12.13 0.94
N ASP A 130 -6.14 11.22 1.35
CA ASP A 130 -6.64 10.13 0.51
C ASP A 130 -8.16 10.14 0.53
N MET A 131 -8.78 10.13 -0.65
CA MET A 131 -10.22 10.07 -0.81
C MET A 131 -10.58 8.99 -1.83
N THR A 132 -11.50 8.10 -1.47
CA THR A 132 -12.01 7.08 -2.38
C THR A 132 -13.54 7.06 -2.35
N VAL A 133 -14.15 6.95 -3.52
CA VAL A 133 -15.58 6.76 -3.69
C VAL A 133 -15.82 5.53 -4.55
N LYS A 134 -16.73 4.64 -4.12
CA LYS A 134 -17.21 3.49 -4.89
C LYS A 134 -18.70 3.63 -5.07
N ALA A 135 -19.18 3.44 -6.30
CA ALA A 135 -20.60 3.43 -6.61
C ALA A 135 -20.93 2.28 -7.55
N ALA A 136 -22.06 1.62 -7.31
CA ALA A 136 -22.61 0.63 -8.23
C ALA A 136 -24.11 0.88 -8.44
N ALA A 137 -24.52 0.89 -9.71
CA ALA A 137 -25.90 1.09 -10.09
C ALA A 137 -26.78 -0.12 -9.66
N PRO A 138 -28.08 0.06 -9.51
CA PRO A 138 -29.01 -1.05 -9.42
C PRO A 138 -28.90 -1.94 -10.65
N LYS A 139 -29.28 -3.21 -10.49
CA LYS A 139 -29.27 -4.17 -11.57
C LYS A 139 -30.24 -3.74 -12.68
N LEU A 140 -29.73 -3.57 -13.90
CA LEU A 140 -30.49 -3.26 -15.11
C LEU A 140 -30.87 -4.57 -15.81
N TRP A 141 -32.11 -4.65 -16.31
CA TRP A 141 -32.65 -5.84 -16.99
C TRP A 141 -32.37 -7.15 -16.24
N ASP A 142 -32.36 -7.08 -14.90
CA ASP A 142 -32.05 -8.18 -13.97
C ASP A 142 -30.69 -8.87 -14.17
N ARG A 143 -29.83 -8.32 -15.01
CA ARG A 143 -28.53 -8.94 -15.35
C ARG A 143 -27.34 -8.04 -15.31
N LEU A 144 -27.47 -6.78 -15.73
CA LEU A 144 -26.34 -5.89 -15.96
C LEU A 144 -26.17 -4.88 -14.82
N ILE A 145 -24.94 -4.73 -14.34
CA ILE A 145 -24.59 -3.80 -13.26
C ILE A 145 -23.40 -2.95 -13.75
N PHE A 146 -23.53 -1.64 -13.66
CA PHE A 146 -22.43 -0.71 -13.86
C PHE A 146 -21.91 -0.21 -12.52
N GLY A 147 -20.61 0.05 -12.44
CA GLY A 147 -19.98 0.61 -11.26
C GLY A 147 -18.78 1.47 -11.59
N ILE A 148 -18.37 2.26 -10.63
CA ILE A 148 -17.22 3.12 -10.74
C ILE A 148 -16.54 3.24 -9.38
N GLU A 149 -15.21 3.24 -9.39
CA GLU A 149 -14.38 3.66 -8.27
C GLU A 149 -13.54 4.86 -8.71
N ALA A 150 -13.44 5.87 -7.87
CA ALA A 150 -12.57 7.02 -8.08
C ALA A 150 -11.76 7.27 -6.80
N THR A 151 -10.44 7.50 -6.96
CA THR A 151 -9.53 7.82 -5.86
C THR A 151 -8.76 9.09 -6.19
N TYR A 152 -8.65 9.98 -5.20
CA TYR A 152 -7.81 11.16 -5.26
C TYR A 152 -6.86 11.18 -4.07
N GLN A 153 -5.57 11.34 -4.35
CA GLN A 153 -4.53 11.48 -3.35
C GLN A 153 -3.78 12.79 -3.56
N ASN A 154 -3.51 13.49 -2.48
CA ASN A 154 -2.67 14.68 -2.48
C ASN A 154 -1.75 14.64 -1.27
N GLY A 155 -0.51 15.12 -1.42
CA GLY A 155 0.42 15.08 -0.32
C GLY A 155 1.57 16.05 -0.44
N GLN A 156 2.18 16.34 0.69
CA GLN A 156 3.43 17.09 0.80
C GLN A 156 4.36 16.43 1.80
N GLY A 157 5.64 16.42 1.46
CA GLY A 157 6.72 15.97 2.35
C GLY A 157 7.83 17.01 2.42
N ALA A 158 8.36 17.25 3.61
CA ALA A 158 9.45 18.19 3.81
C ALA A 158 10.46 17.66 4.83
N LYS A 159 11.75 17.74 4.49
CA LYS A 159 12.86 17.42 5.36
C LYS A 159 13.38 18.68 6.06
N GLN A 160 13.77 18.56 7.32
CA GLN A 160 14.15 19.70 8.15
C GLN A 160 15.65 20.07 8.11
N HIS A 161 16.50 19.20 7.56
CA HIS A 161 17.95 19.41 7.45
C HIS A 161 18.37 19.63 6.00
N ASP A 162 19.39 20.45 5.76
CA ASP A 162 19.97 20.66 4.43
C ASP A 162 20.67 19.37 3.89
N PRO A 163 20.50 19.08 2.59
CA PRO A 163 19.63 19.74 1.65
C PRO A 163 18.16 19.51 2.04
N ARG A 164 17.35 20.58 2.03
CA ARG A 164 15.94 20.55 2.44
C ARG A 164 15.05 20.23 1.26
N PRO A 165 14.68 18.98 1.03
CA PRO A 165 13.69 18.70 0.02
C PRO A 165 12.30 19.17 0.47
N LEU A 166 11.57 19.64 -0.52
CA LEU A 166 10.13 19.81 -0.49
C LEU A 166 9.54 18.99 -1.62
N VAL A 167 8.64 18.07 -1.28
CA VAL A 167 8.02 17.17 -2.22
C VAL A 167 6.52 17.38 -2.22
N SER A 168 5.91 17.45 -3.39
CA SER A 168 4.45 17.50 -3.55
C SER A 168 3.97 16.36 -4.44
N LEU A 169 2.87 15.72 -4.05
CA LEU A 169 2.25 14.59 -4.73
C LEU A 169 0.80 14.91 -5.07
N SER A 170 0.37 14.55 -6.28
CA SER A 170 -1.02 14.50 -6.68
C SER A 170 -1.26 13.26 -7.54
N LYS A 171 -2.33 12.50 -7.24
CA LYS A 171 -2.75 11.33 -8.00
C LYS A 171 -4.27 11.34 -8.14
N PHE A 172 -4.74 11.10 -9.35
CA PHE A 172 -6.16 10.84 -9.63
C PHE A 172 -6.30 9.50 -10.34
N GLU A 173 -7.21 8.67 -9.86
CA GLU A 173 -7.46 7.33 -10.36
C GLU A 173 -8.95 7.11 -10.59
N ILE A 174 -9.31 6.41 -11.66
CA ILE A 174 -10.68 6.03 -12.00
C ILE A 174 -10.73 4.58 -12.49
N LYS A 175 -11.74 3.83 -12.00
CA LYS A 175 -11.98 2.42 -12.37
C LYS A 175 -13.45 2.21 -12.71
N PRO A 176 -13.89 2.46 -13.95
CA PRO A 176 -15.19 2.04 -14.42
C PRO A 176 -15.24 0.52 -14.57
N GLY A 177 -16.40 -0.08 -14.32
CA GLY A 177 -16.57 -1.50 -14.40
C GLY A 177 -18.00 -1.94 -14.72
N VAL A 178 -18.12 -3.15 -15.18
CA VAL A 178 -19.39 -3.79 -15.53
C VAL A 178 -19.42 -5.22 -15.01
N THR A 179 -20.58 -5.68 -14.57
CA THR A 179 -20.81 -7.06 -14.15
C THR A 179 -22.13 -7.57 -14.76
N VAL A 180 -22.07 -8.79 -15.30
CA VAL A 180 -23.23 -9.52 -15.84
C VAL A 180 -23.53 -10.71 -14.93
N THR A 181 -24.78 -10.82 -14.48
CA THR A 181 -25.26 -11.93 -13.63
C THR A 181 -25.99 -12.98 -14.43
N LEU A 182 -25.63 -14.24 -14.24
CA LEU A 182 -26.18 -15.43 -14.95
C LEU A 182 -26.56 -16.49 -13.91
N GLY A 183 -27.70 -16.27 -13.25
CA GLY A 183 -28.16 -17.13 -12.16
C GLY A 183 -27.21 -17.12 -10.95
N LYS A 184 -26.52 -18.24 -10.71
CA LYS A 184 -25.52 -18.38 -9.63
C LYS A 184 -24.15 -17.84 -9.99
N HIS A 185 -23.92 -17.50 -11.24
CA HIS A 185 -22.65 -17.04 -11.80
C HIS A 185 -22.72 -15.53 -12.07
N ALA A 186 -21.59 -14.86 -11.97
CA ALA A 186 -21.42 -13.50 -12.45
C ALA A 186 -20.02 -13.34 -13.06
N ILE A 187 -19.95 -12.58 -14.14
CA ILE A 187 -18.71 -12.24 -14.82
C ILE A 187 -18.60 -10.73 -14.84
N GLY A 188 -17.47 -10.20 -14.40
CA GLY A 188 -17.18 -8.78 -14.36
C GLY A 188 -15.91 -8.43 -15.12
N ALA A 189 -15.86 -7.18 -15.58
CA ALA A 189 -14.65 -6.58 -16.12
C ALA A 189 -14.57 -5.12 -15.69
N ASN A 190 -13.35 -4.63 -15.51
CA ASN A 190 -13.09 -3.22 -15.22
C ASN A 190 -11.84 -2.74 -15.96
N TYR A 191 -11.85 -1.45 -16.24
CA TYR A 191 -10.68 -0.72 -16.72
C TYR A 191 -10.17 0.15 -15.58
N GLN A 192 -8.84 0.39 -15.55
CA GLN A 192 -8.18 1.27 -14.61
C GLN A 192 -7.35 2.31 -15.36
N TYR A 193 -7.47 3.55 -14.97
CA TYR A 193 -6.58 4.62 -15.40
C TYR A 193 -6.22 5.49 -14.20
N TYR A 194 -4.94 5.84 -14.06
CA TYR A 194 -4.53 6.94 -13.19
C TYR A 194 -3.41 7.77 -13.79
N SER A 195 -3.38 9.03 -13.35
CA SER A 195 -2.27 9.96 -13.52
C SER A 195 -1.72 10.33 -12.16
N ARG A 196 -0.40 10.30 -12.02
CA ARG A 196 0.33 10.70 -10.81
C ARG A 196 1.42 11.67 -11.19
N ARG A 197 1.50 12.75 -10.44
CA ARG A 197 2.61 13.70 -10.51
C ARG A 197 3.23 13.88 -9.13
N GLU A 198 4.56 13.81 -9.06
CA GLU A 198 5.31 14.09 -7.85
C GLU A 198 6.48 14.98 -8.21
N ASP A 199 6.64 16.09 -7.46
CA ASP A 199 7.68 17.08 -7.65
C ASP A 199 8.51 17.18 -6.38
N GLY A 200 9.80 16.84 -6.48
CA GLY A 200 10.76 16.97 -5.37
C GLY A 200 11.86 17.96 -5.70
N THR A 201 12.05 18.95 -4.85
CA THR A 201 13.14 19.94 -4.99
C THR A 201 13.95 19.98 -3.70
N ALA A 202 15.25 19.74 -3.79
CA ALA A 202 16.19 19.85 -2.68
C ALA A 202 16.97 21.16 -2.77
N SER A 203 17.16 21.86 -1.64
CA SER A 203 17.91 23.11 -1.61
C SER A 203 18.67 23.29 -0.31
N ASN A 204 19.90 23.79 -0.37
CA ASN A 204 20.67 24.22 0.79
C ASN A 204 20.24 25.66 1.13
N LYS A 205 19.63 25.85 2.31
CA LYS A 205 19.08 27.16 2.72
C LYS A 205 19.77 27.78 3.93
N ILE A 206 20.36 26.96 4.78
CA ILE A 206 20.95 27.41 6.05
C ILE A 206 22.46 27.13 6.07
N SER A 207 22.90 26.01 5.55
CA SER A 207 24.30 25.66 5.49
C SER A 207 25.05 26.51 4.49
N MET A 208 26.15 27.16 4.93
CA MET A 208 27.09 27.81 4.02
C MET A 208 27.91 26.78 3.20
N SER A 209 27.99 25.53 3.65
CA SER A 209 28.57 24.43 2.92
C SER A 209 27.50 23.75 2.05
N THR A 210 27.85 23.45 0.82
CA THR A 210 26.95 22.73 -0.08
C THR A 210 26.94 21.26 0.31
N ASN A 211 25.84 20.77 0.84
CA ASN A 211 25.68 19.35 1.14
C ASN A 211 25.44 18.58 -0.17
N PRO A 212 26.19 17.52 -0.46
CA PRO A 212 26.09 16.79 -1.68
C PRO A 212 24.74 16.04 -1.78
N VAL A 213 24.18 16.03 -2.98
CA VAL A 213 23.04 15.23 -3.37
C VAL A 213 23.52 14.17 -4.36
N TYR A 214 23.17 12.93 -4.12
CA TYR A 214 23.55 11.79 -4.95
C TYR A 214 22.42 11.43 -5.90
N ILE A 215 22.75 11.09 -7.13
CA ILE A 215 21.80 10.61 -8.13
C ILE A 215 21.82 9.09 -8.12
N PHE A 216 20.65 8.48 -7.95
CA PHE A 216 20.45 7.06 -8.12
C PHE A 216 19.78 6.77 -9.46
N ASN A 217 20.33 5.84 -10.21
CA ASN A 217 19.75 5.32 -11.45
C ASN A 217 19.19 3.91 -11.27
N PHE A 218 19.60 3.25 -10.21
CA PHE A 218 19.04 2.02 -9.69
C PHE A 218 19.47 1.89 -8.22
N PRO A 219 18.58 1.53 -7.28
CA PRO A 219 18.89 1.53 -5.88
C PRO A 219 20.15 0.73 -5.56
N GLY A 220 21.22 1.47 -5.25
CA GLY A 220 22.46 0.93 -4.76
C GLY A 220 23.43 0.30 -5.76
N PHE A 221 23.02 -0.09 -6.95
CA PHE A 221 23.94 -0.70 -7.91
C PHE A 221 24.76 0.30 -8.71
N TYR A 222 24.20 1.46 -8.99
CA TYR A 222 24.88 2.49 -9.73
C TYR A 222 24.59 3.86 -9.11
N VAL A 223 25.64 4.49 -8.59
CA VAL A 223 25.57 5.83 -7.99
C VAL A 223 26.40 6.76 -8.85
N ASP A 224 25.81 7.82 -9.34
CA ASP A 224 26.48 8.87 -10.07
C ASP A 224 27.18 9.84 -9.11
N ALA A 225 27.98 10.77 -9.66
CA ALA A 225 28.72 11.73 -8.85
C ALA A 225 27.78 12.56 -7.95
N SER A 226 28.30 13.02 -6.83
CA SER A 226 27.60 13.99 -6.00
C SER A 226 27.42 15.30 -6.75
N ILE A 227 26.20 15.86 -6.69
CA ILE A 227 25.88 17.13 -7.33
C ILE A 227 25.63 18.14 -6.25
N SER A 228 26.57 19.08 -6.11
CA SER A 228 26.52 20.05 -5.02
C SER A 228 26.02 21.42 -5.42
N SER A 229 26.01 21.78 -6.69
CA SER A 229 25.90 23.18 -7.12
C SER A 229 24.86 23.47 -8.22
N SER A 230 24.35 22.47 -8.93
CA SER A 230 23.35 22.71 -9.95
C SER A 230 21.95 22.71 -9.35
N THR A 231 21.20 23.79 -9.52
CA THR A 231 19.79 23.90 -9.10
C THR A 231 18.90 22.93 -9.87
N ASP A 232 19.22 22.63 -11.12
CA ASP A 232 18.45 21.76 -11.98
C ASP A 232 18.58 20.28 -11.57
N ASP A 233 19.75 19.88 -11.11
CA ASP A 233 19.99 18.50 -10.69
C ASP A 233 19.43 18.19 -9.31
N ASN A 234 19.09 19.22 -8.52
CA ASN A 234 18.43 19.09 -7.24
C ASN A 234 16.90 18.95 -7.33
N GLN A 235 16.38 18.92 -8.55
CA GLN A 235 14.94 18.77 -8.80
C GLN A 235 14.66 17.43 -9.49
N ARG A 236 13.57 16.81 -9.10
CA ARG A 236 12.98 15.65 -9.79
C ARG A 236 11.50 15.83 -9.94
N ILE A 237 11.05 15.65 -11.18
CA ILE A 237 9.65 15.72 -11.56
C ILE A 237 9.27 14.36 -12.11
N TYR A 238 8.36 13.69 -11.46
CA TYR A 238 7.86 12.36 -11.81
C TYR A 238 6.46 12.50 -12.38
N ASN A 239 6.27 12.14 -13.64
CA ASN A 239 4.96 12.12 -14.30
C ASN A 239 4.63 10.69 -14.72
N ALA A 240 3.65 10.09 -14.06
CA ALA A 240 3.25 8.72 -14.31
C ALA A 240 1.82 8.64 -14.85
N ASN A 241 1.63 7.76 -15.83
CA ASN A 241 0.32 7.33 -16.31
C ASN A 241 0.24 5.81 -16.26
N CYS A 242 -0.84 5.29 -15.72
CA CYS A 242 -1.09 3.86 -15.64
C CYS A 242 -2.38 3.50 -16.34
N MET A 243 -2.35 2.42 -17.08
CA MET A 243 -3.51 1.76 -17.65
C MET A 243 -3.57 0.32 -17.16
N GLY A 244 -4.79 -0.18 -16.91
CA GLY A 244 -4.99 -1.54 -16.45
C GLY A 244 -6.34 -2.09 -16.84
N VAL A 245 -6.42 -3.43 -16.84
CA VAL A 245 -7.65 -4.18 -17.06
C VAL A 245 -7.78 -5.25 -15.99
N GLY A 246 -9.00 -5.50 -15.55
CA GLY A 246 -9.33 -6.56 -14.60
C GLY A 246 -10.49 -7.39 -15.07
N GLY A 247 -10.46 -8.69 -14.72
CA GLY A 247 -11.54 -9.63 -14.97
C GLY A 247 -11.92 -10.34 -13.68
N GLN A 248 -13.21 -10.59 -13.47
CA GLN A 248 -13.73 -11.26 -12.29
C GLN A 248 -14.74 -12.34 -12.68
N TYR A 249 -14.69 -13.45 -11.97
CA TYR A 249 -15.71 -14.47 -12.00
C TYR A 249 -16.19 -14.77 -10.59
N SER A 250 -17.49 -14.78 -10.39
CA SER A 250 -18.11 -15.10 -9.11
C SER A 250 -19.08 -16.27 -9.24
N PHE A 251 -19.06 -17.13 -8.24
CA PHE A 251 -20.06 -18.19 -8.07
C PHE A 251 -20.67 -18.09 -6.68
N THR A 252 -22.01 -18.04 -6.60
CA THR A 252 -22.72 -17.83 -5.34
C THR A 252 -23.82 -18.87 -5.17
N THR A 253 -23.74 -19.58 -4.03
CA THR A 253 -24.79 -20.48 -3.54
C THR A 253 -25.19 -20.08 -2.11
N GLN A 254 -26.12 -20.80 -1.49
CA GLN A 254 -26.47 -20.55 -0.10
C GLN A 254 -25.33 -20.81 0.89
N LYS A 255 -24.41 -21.72 0.58
CA LYS A 255 -23.32 -22.13 1.49
C LYS A 255 -21.94 -21.69 1.00
N LEU A 256 -21.74 -21.48 -0.29
CA LEU A 256 -20.45 -21.17 -0.88
C LEU A 256 -20.55 -19.92 -1.75
N ARG A 257 -19.66 -18.97 -1.48
CA ARG A 257 -19.39 -17.83 -2.34
C ARG A 257 -17.93 -17.87 -2.75
N LEU A 258 -17.67 -17.73 -4.04
CA LEU A 258 -16.35 -17.78 -4.65
C LEU A 258 -16.17 -16.54 -5.53
N LEU A 259 -14.99 -15.96 -5.46
CA LEU A 259 -14.52 -14.90 -6.34
C LEU A 259 -13.14 -15.25 -6.87
N VAL A 260 -13.00 -15.35 -8.18
CA VAL A 260 -11.72 -15.38 -8.88
C VAL A 260 -11.52 -14.06 -9.58
N SER A 261 -10.38 -13.42 -9.39
CA SER A 261 -10.05 -12.14 -10.02
C SER A 261 -8.68 -12.20 -10.68
N GLY A 262 -8.54 -11.56 -11.81
CA GLY A 262 -7.26 -11.36 -12.49
C GLY A 262 -7.11 -9.90 -12.90
N LYS A 263 -5.88 -9.38 -12.85
CA LYS A 263 -5.57 -7.99 -13.15
C LYS A 263 -4.22 -7.88 -13.85
N TYR A 264 -4.16 -6.98 -14.83
CA TYR A 264 -2.91 -6.51 -15.42
C TYR A 264 -2.88 -4.99 -15.42
N THR A 265 -1.75 -4.39 -15.04
CA THR A 265 -1.52 -2.95 -15.11
C THR A 265 -0.14 -2.64 -15.68
N ARG A 266 -0.06 -1.53 -16.42
CA ARG A 266 1.17 -0.97 -16.92
C ARG A 266 1.23 0.51 -16.61
N GLU A 267 2.25 0.91 -15.84
CA GLU A 267 2.58 2.30 -15.56
C GLU A 267 3.82 2.70 -16.34
N ILE A 268 3.78 3.89 -16.93
CA ILE A 268 4.94 4.57 -17.49
C ILE A 268 5.14 5.85 -16.70
N GLU A 269 6.30 5.99 -16.08
CA GLU A 269 6.70 7.19 -15.34
C GLU A 269 7.92 7.83 -16.01
N ASP A 270 7.76 9.05 -16.49
CA ASP A 270 8.84 9.88 -17.00
C ASP A 270 9.39 10.76 -15.89
N VAL A 271 10.72 10.75 -15.73
CA VAL A 271 11.44 11.51 -14.71
C VAL A 271 12.31 12.57 -15.40
N THR A 272 12.07 13.86 -15.05
CA THR A 272 12.84 15.00 -15.54
C THR A 272 13.46 15.77 -14.37
N ASN A 273 14.47 16.60 -14.67
CA ASN A 273 15.21 17.34 -13.63
C ASN A 273 14.97 18.86 -13.63
N SER A 274 14.28 19.43 -14.57
CA SER A 274 14.07 20.90 -14.65
C SER A 274 12.73 21.24 -15.27
N TYR A 275 12.15 22.38 -14.86
CA TYR A 275 10.97 22.95 -15.49
C TYR A 275 11.28 23.78 -16.73
N THR A 276 12.39 24.50 -16.72
CA THR A 276 12.74 25.48 -17.77
C THR A 276 13.46 24.81 -18.95
N THR A 277 14.37 23.90 -18.66
CA THR A 277 15.16 23.16 -19.65
C THR A 277 15.09 21.66 -19.33
N PRO A 278 13.91 21.03 -19.48
CA PRO A 278 13.70 19.66 -19.01
C PRO A 278 14.65 18.67 -19.71
N LYS A 279 15.45 18.00 -18.91
CA LYS A 279 16.31 16.88 -19.33
C LYS A 279 15.69 15.60 -18.79
N MET A 280 15.55 14.59 -19.63
CA MET A 280 15.10 13.27 -19.20
C MET A 280 16.14 12.62 -18.32
N VAL A 281 15.78 12.30 -17.09
CA VAL A 281 16.61 11.52 -16.18
C VAL A 281 16.47 10.04 -16.51
N GLY A 282 15.22 9.60 -16.70
CA GLY A 282 14.91 8.24 -17.08
C GLY A 282 13.39 8.05 -17.24
N THR A 283 13.02 6.88 -17.71
CA THR A 283 11.63 6.41 -17.74
C THR A 283 11.53 5.08 -17.02
N THR A 284 10.55 4.94 -16.17
CA THR A 284 10.21 3.70 -15.50
C THR A 284 9.03 3.05 -16.22
N ARG A 285 9.16 1.78 -16.58
CA ARG A 285 8.07 0.94 -17.05
C ARG A 285 7.78 -0.13 -16.01
N ASP A 286 6.65 -0.02 -15.34
CA ASP A 286 6.23 -0.90 -14.26
C ASP A 286 5.04 -1.73 -14.72
N GLU A 287 5.23 -3.02 -14.91
CA GLU A 287 4.21 -3.97 -15.32
C GLU A 287 3.88 -4.90 -14.16
N ARG A 288 2.59 -5.07 -13.90
CA ARG A 288 2.09 -5.90 -12.80
C ARG A 288 0.95 -6.77 -13.29
N TRP A 289 0.98 -8.02 -12.91
CA TRP A 289 -0.17 -8.89 -13.04
C TRP A 289 -0.44 -9.63 -11.73
N SER A 290 -1.68 -9.96 -11.48
CA SER A 290 -2.07 -10.73 -10.30
C SER A 290 -3.30 -11.57 -10.59
N ILE A 291 -3.40 -12.68 -9.87
CA ILE A 291 -4.59 -13.53 -9.84
C ILE A 291 -4.95 -13.78 -8.37
N GLY A 292 -6.24 -13.70 -8.05
CA GLY A 292 -6.76 -13.93 -6.71
C GLY A 292 -7.89 -14.96 -6.71
N LEU A 293 -7.92 -15.76 -5.66
CA LEU A 293 -8.99 -16.71 -5.35
C LEU A 293 -9.48 -16.43 -3.93
N ASN A 294 -10.74 -16.04 -3.80
CA ASN A 294 -11.33 -15.74 -2.51
C ASN A 294 -12.63 -16.55 -2.34
N ALA A 295 -12.79 -17.18 -1.20
CA ALA A 295 -13.95 -18.01 -0.92
C ALA A 295 -14.47 -17.81 0.51
N VAL A 296 -15.80 -17.83 0.62
CA VAL A 296 -16.51 -17.88 1.90
C VAL A 296 -17.41 -19.12 1.89
N TYR A 297 -17.13 -20.04 2.80
CA TYR A 297 -17.92 -21.25 2.97
C TYR A 297 -18.64 -21.26 4.31
N LYS A 298 -19.98 -21.34 4.28
CA LYS A 298 -20.88 -21.32 5.47
C LYS A 298 -21.62 -22.66 5.56
N PRO A 299 -21.02 -23.69 6.17
CA PRO A 299 -21.71 -24.97 6.36
C PRO A 299 -22.94 -24.84 7.26
N SER A 300 -22.90 -23.91 8.21
CA SER A 300 -24.02 -23.58 9.11
C SER A 300 -24.11 -22.08 9.35
N LYS A 301 -25.13 -21.62 10.06
CA LYS A 301 -25.30 -20.21 10.41
C LYS A 301 -24.22 -19.68 11.39
N GLU A 302 -23.59 -20.59 12.13
CA GLU A 302 -22.61 -20.24 13.17
C GLU A 302 -21.17 -20.35 12.67
N ASN A 303 -20.90 -21.16 11.66
CA ASN A 303 -19.55 -21.48 11.22
C ASN A 303 -19.29 -20.92 9.84
N THR A 304 -18.21 -20.16 9.69
CA THR A 304 -17.76 -19.59 8.43
C THR A 304 -16.29 -19.86 8.24
N PHE A 305 -15.92 -20.33 7.07
CA PHE A 305 -14.53 -20.50 6.63
C PHE A 305 -14.24 -19.51 5.51
N PHE A 306 -13.09 -18.88 5.59
CA PHE A 306 -12.59 -17.96 4.57
C PHE A 306 -11.29 -18.52 4.01
N LEU A 307 -11.17 -18.50 2.69
CA LEU A 307 -9.94 -18.76 1.96
C LEU A 307 -9.62 -17.53 1.12
N ASN A 308 -8.43 -17.00 1.29
CA ASN A 308 -7.88 -15.96 0.43
C ASN A 308 -6.54 -16.47 -0.10
N ALA A 309 -6.36 -16.45 -1.39
CA ALA A 309 -5.11 -16.81 -2.04
C ALA A 309 -4.86 -15.84 -3.19
N ALA A 310 -3.65 -15.35 -3.31
CA ALA A 310 -3.24 -14.45 -4.38
C ALA A 310 -1.83 -14.80 -4.84
N TYR A 311 -1.60 -14.68 -6.12
CA TYR A 311 -0.27 -14.66 -6.71
C TYR A 311 -0.12 -13.39 -7.52
N GLY A 312 1.03 -12.74 -7.40
CA GLY A 312 1.37 -11.53 -8.13
C GLY A 312 2.79 -11.53 -8.62
N ASP A 313 2.99 -10.82 -9.72
CA ASP A 313 4.28 -10.56 -10.32
C ASP A 313 4.35 -9.09 -10.73
N ARG A 314 5.48 -8.47 -10.48
CA ARG A 314 5.79 -7.08 -10.83
C ARG A 314 7.17 -7.02 -11.45
N SER A 315 7.30 -6.34 -12.58
CA SER A 315 8.56 -6.07 -13.24
C SER A 315 8.70 -4.59 -13.55
N ILE A 316 9.81 -4.00 -13.12
CA ILE A 316 10.11 -2.57 -13.29
C ILE A 316 11.38 -2.43 -14.12
N ASP A 317 11.24 -1.90 -15.32
CA ASP A 317 12.39 -1.55 -16.15
C ASP A 317 12.79 -0.09 -15.91
N GLY A 318 14.06 0.15 -15.71
CA GLY A 318 14.69 1.47 -15.73
C GLY A 318 15.30 1.78 -17.09
N ILE A 319 14.75 2.76 -17.80
CA ILE A 319 15.18 3.17 -19.14
C ILE A 319 15.97 4.46 -19.01
N GLN A 320 17.25 4.43 -19.38
CA GLN A 320 18.13 5.58 -19.40
C GLN A 320 18.29 6.17 -20.80
N TYR A 321 18.62 7.46 -20.85
CA TYR A 321 18.74 8.25 -22.08
C TYR A 321 20.14 8.77 -22.27
N VAL A 322 20.62 8.73 -23.53
CA VAL A 322 21.78 9.50 -24.00
C VAL A 322 21.23 10.73 -24.69
N GLN A 323 21.61 11.90 -24.22
CA GLN A 323 21.08 13.18 -24.69
C GLN A 323 22.19 14.16 -24.98
N GLU A 324 21.95 15.05 -25.94
CA GLU A 324 22.82 16.12 -26.33
C GLU A 324 22.10 17.44 -26.27
N TRP A 325 22.78 18.48 -25.77
CA TRP A 325 22.25 19.84 -25.76
C TRP A 325 22.40 20.45 -27.15
N ASP A 326 21.29 20.90 -27.73
CA ASP A 326 21.25 21.45 -29.09
C ASP A 326 20.83 22.92 -29.07
N ASN A 327 21.75 23.79 -29.50
CA ASN A 327 21.58 25.25 -29.62
C ASN A 327 21.09 25.68 -30.99
N SER A 328 20.90 24.79 -31.95
CA SER A 328 20.46 25.12 -33.31
C SER A 328 19.00 25.51 -33.42
N PHE A 329 18.19 25.30 -32.36
CA PHE A 329 16.83 25.72 -32.30
C PHE A 329 16.68 27.16 -31.73
N GLU A 330 15.58 27.84 -32.04
CA GLU A 330 15.24 29.14 -31.49
C GLU A 330 15.26 29.15 -29.96
N VAL A 331 14.80 28.04 -29.35
CA VAL A 331 14.99 27.71 -27.93
C VAL A 331 15.83 26.48 -27.82
N ALA A 332 17.02 26.60 -27.24
CA ALA A 332 17.93 25.47 -27.03
C ALA A 332 17.28 24.38 -26.16
N LYS A 333 17.48 23.11 -26.51
CA LYS A 333 16.82 21.98 -25.84
C LYS A 333 17.69 20.73 -25.83
N TRP A 334 17.38 19.81 -24.91
CA TRP A 334 17.95 18.48 -24.88
C TRP A 334 17.33 17.58 -25.96
N ILE A 335 18.18 16.97 -26.80
CA ILE A 335 17.77 16.01 -27.84
C ILE A 335 18.17 14.60 -27.43
N ILE A 336 17.22 13.69 -27.47
CA ILE A 336 17.45 12.26 -27.18
C ILE A 336 18.11 11.63 -28.39
N LYS A 337 19.33 11.13 -28.24
CA LYS A 337 20.08 10.38 -29.27
C LYS A 337 19.79 8.88 -29.19
N SER A 338 19.70 8.33 -27.98
CA SER A 338 19.35 6.93 -27.77
C SER A 338 18.74 6.70 -26.40
N LYS A 339 18.07 5.58 -26.25
CA LYS A 339 17.52 5.10 -24.98
C LYS A 339 17.73 3.59 -24.87
N SER A 340 17.92 3.10 -23.64
CA SER A 340 18.09 1.66 -23.41
C SER A 340 17.60 1.28 -22.00
N VAL A 341 17.10 0.06 -21.87
CA VAL A 341 16.84 -0.53 -20.55
C VAL A 341 18.20 -0.79 -19.90
N ARG A 342 18.42 -0.22 -18.72
CA ARG A 342 19.65 -0.35 -17.95
C ARG A 342 19.49 -1.15 -16.69
N SER A 343 18.28 -1.25 -16.18
CA SER A 343 17.96 -2.01 -14.98
C SER A 343 16.62 -2.69 -15.11
N ASN A 344 16.46 -3.78 -14.38
CA ASN A 344 15.17 -4.42 -14.14
C ASN A 344 15.09 -4.83 -12.66
N SER A 345 13.96 -4.57 -12.04
CA SER A 345 13.63 -5.02 -10.70
C SER A 345 12.35 -5.83 -10.77
N SER A 346 12.38 -7.08 -10.35
CA SER A 346 11.22 -7.96 -10.35
C SER A 346 10.89 -8.46 -8.95
N LYS A 347 9.59 -8.60 -8.71
CA LYS A 347 9.04 -9.13 -7.46
C LYS A 347 7.90 -10.06 -7.77
N ALA A 348 8.05 -11.35 -7.42
CA ALA A 348 6.99 -12.33 -7.53
C ALA A 348 6.65 -12.90 -6.15
N GLY A 349 5.39 -13.25 -5.91
CA GLY A 349 5.01 -13.80 -4.63
C GLY A 349 3.63 -14.41 -4.60
N PHE A 350 3.47 -15.36 -3.68
CA PHE A 350 2.21 -15.97 -3.34
C PHE A 350 1.83 -15.58 -1.92
N GLU A 351 0.55 -15.28 -1.69
CA GLU A 351 -0.04 -15.04 -0.38
C GLU A 351 -1.25 -15.93 -0.20
N GLY A 352 -1.35 -16.56 0.96
CA GLY A 352 -2.45 -17.43 1.33
C GLY A 352 -2.91 -17.17 2.76
N ARG A 353 -4.23 -17.14 2.97
CA ARG A 353 -4.85 -17.03 4.30
C ARG A 353 -6.03 -17.97 4.40
N LEU A 354 -6.04 -18.80 5.42
CA LEU A 354 -7.18 -19.64 5.81
C LEU A 354 -7.65 -19.18 7.19
N GLN A 355 -8.93 -18.83 7.29
CA GLN A 355 -9.53 -18.31 8.51
C GLN A 355 -10.84 -19.03 8.82
N TYR A 356 -11.04 -19.38 10.06
CA TYR A 356 -12.31 -19.84 10.61
C TYR A 356 -12.90 -18.76 11.51
N MET A 357 -14.22 -18.55 11.41
CA MET A 357 -14.96 -17.62 12.23
C MET A 357 -16.20 -18.29 12.79
N ARG A 358 -16.37 -18.21 14.11
CA ARG A 358 -17.59 -18.64 14.78
C ARG A 358 -18.44 -17.44 15.14
N THR A 359 -19.65 -17.40 14.59
CA THR A 359 -20.62 -16.35 14.86
C THR A 359 -21.57 -16.77 15.98
N THR A 360 -22.11 -15.80 16.71
CA THR A 360 -23.19 -15.97 17.67
C THR A 360 -24.50 -15.45 17.08
N ARG A 361 -25.57 -15.48 17.85
CA ARG A 361 -26.81 -14.78 17.49
C ARG A 361 -26.54 -13.27 17.43
N GLY A 362 -26.70 -12.66 16.26
CA GLY A 362 -26.46 -11.24 16.02
C GLY A 362 -25.48 -10.97 14.87
N ASP A 363 -25.04 -9.73 14.75
CA ASP A 363 -24.23 -9.24 13.62
C ASP A 363 -22.72 -9.38 13.83
N SER A 364 -22.29 -9.78 15.03
CA SER A 364 -20.90 -9.94 15.42
C SER A 364 -20.49 -11.41 15.45
N TYR A 365 -19.19 -11.67 15.52
CA TYR A 365 -18.65 -12.99 15.76
C TYR A 365 -18.22 -13.17 17.22
N ASN A 366 -18.07 -14.43 17.64
CA ASN A 366 -17.60 -14.80 18.98
C ASN A 366 -16.07 -14.92 19.00
N TRP A 367 -15.49 -15.65 18.04
CA TRP A 367 -14.05 -15.75 17.86
C TRP A 367 -13.71 -16.10 16.42
N THR A 368 -12.50 -15.77 16.04
CA THR A 368 -11.91 -16.13 14.76
C THR A 368 -10.46 -16.56 14.97
N ALA A 369 -9.99 -17.48 14.17
CA ALA A 369 -8.59 -17.89 14.12
C ALA A 369 -8.19 -18.27 12.70
N GLY A 370 -6.91 -18.14 12.38
CA GLY A 370 -6.44 -18.45 11.05
C GLY A 370 -4.93 -18.59 10.97
N VAL A 371 -4.51 -19.02 9.79
CA VAL A 371 -3.11 -19.16 9.39
C VAL A 371 -2.87 -18.33 8.14
N GLU A 372 -1.67 -17.80 8.03
CA GLU A 372 -1.18 -17.03 6.89
C GLU A 372 0.13 -17.62 6.39
N PHE A 373 0.31 -17.61 5.10
CA PHE A 373 1.52 -18.05 4.45
C PHE A 373 1.83 -17.11 3.29
N SER A 374 3.10 -16.72 3.12
CA SER A 374 3.52 -15.97 1.94
C SER A 374 4.92 -16.37 1.49
N THR A 375 5.15 -16.27 0.19
CA THR A 375 6.48 -16.37 -0.42
C THR A 375 6.76 -15.09 -1.19
N GLU A 376 8.02 -14.70 -1.23
CA GLU A 376 8.48 -13.53 -1.96
C GLU A 376 9.82 -13.84 -2.63
N LYS A 377 9.90 -13.55 -3.92
CA LYS A 377 11.15 -13.59 -4.68
C LYS A 377 11.40 -12.20 -5.23
N LEU A 378 12.53 -11.62 -4.89
CA LEU A 378 13.05 -10.35 -5.39
C LEU A 378 14.25 -10.65 -6.28
N SER A 379 14.30 -10.03 -7.47
CA SER A 379 15.43 -10.14 -8.37
C SER A 379 15.69 -8.79 -9.02
N ASP A 380 16.85 -8.25 -8.78
CA ASP A 380 17.30 -6.96 -9.26
C ASP A 380 18.52 -7.14 -10.16
N ILE A 381 18.53 -6.50 -11.31
CA ILE A 381 19.66 -6.50 -12.23
C ILE A 381 19.94 -5.10 -12.76
N TYR A 382 21.20 -4.68 -12.71
CA TYR A 382 21.75 -3.57 -13.48
C TYR A 382 22.64 -4.14 -14.59
N TYR A 383 22.39 -3.76 -15.84
CA TYR A 383 22.96 -4.47 -16.99
C TYR A 383 24.40 -4.07 -17.32
N PHE A 384 24.84 -2.85 -16.96
CA PHE A 384 26.16 -2.40 -17.32
C PHE A 384 26.74 -1.33 -16.36
N PRO A 385 27.77 -1.68 -15.57
CA PRO A 385 28.34 -3.03 -15.39
C PRO A 385 27.33 -3.97 -14.75
N ARG A 386 27.30 -5.22 -15.20
CA ARG A 386 26.29 -6.17 -14.73
C ARG A 386 26.44 -6.40 -13.21
N SER A 387 25.38 -6.08 -12.49
CA SER A 387 25.27 -6.35 -11.07
C SER A 387 23.89 -6.98 -10.79
N THR A 388 23.83 -7.94 -9.86
CA THR A 388 22.60 -8.67 -9.57
C THR A 388 22.37 -8.79 -8.07
N GLN A 389 21.11 -8.84 -7.67
CA GLN A 389 20.67 -9.15 -6.32
C GLN A 389 19.46 -10.06 -6.40
N ASP A 390 19.52 -11.22 -5.76
CA ASP A 390 18.43 -12.18 -5.69
C ASP A 390 18.14 -12.54 -4.24
N ILE A 391 16.86 -12.50 -3.84
CA ILE A 391 16.43 -12.79 -2.48
C ILE A 391 15.13 -13.58 -2.53
N GLU A 392 15.10 -14.72 -1.83
CA GLU A 392 13.89 -15.54 -1.70
C GLU A 392 13.51 -15.70 -0.22
N ASN A 393 12.28 -15.34 0.11
CA ASN A 393 11.74 -15.37 1.45
C ASN A 393 10.46 -16.20 1.53
N CYS A 394 10.23 -16.76 2.71
CA CYS A 394 8.99 -17.41 3.09
C CYS A 394 8.54 -16.89 4.46
N LYS A 395 7.25 -16.68 4.65
CA LYS A 395 6.69 -16.25 5.95
C LYS A 395 5.46 -17.08 6.28
N ILE A 396 5.39 -17.53 7.54
CA ILE A 396 4.22 -18.18 8.10
C ILE A 396 3.71 -17.38 9.29
N GLY A 397 2.40 -17.30 9.45
CA GLY A 397 1.76 -16.59 10.55
C GLY A 397 0.52 -17.30 11.06
N ILE A 398 0.20 -17.05 12.32
CA ILE A 398 -1.04 -17.47 12.98
C ILE A 398 -1.67 -16.27 13.67
N PHE A 399 -2.98 -16.24 13.71
CA PHE A 399 -3.71 -15.22 14.46
C PHE A 399 -4.99 -15.77 15.07
N GLY A 400 -5.44 -15.11 16.12
CA GLY A 400 -6.71 -15.40 16.76
C GLY A 400 -7.29 -14.16 17.41
N ARG A 401 -8.63 -14.02 17.36
CA ARG A 401 -9.38 -12.94 17.99
C ARG A 401 -10.57 -13.50 18.77
N LYS A 402 -10.82 -12.95 19.94
CA LYS A 402 -11.96 -13.27 20.77
C LYS A 402 -12.75 -12.02 21.09
N ASN A 403 -14.03 -12.06 20.79
CA ASN A 403 -14.97 -11.00 21.14
C ASN A 403 -15.75 -11.38 22.40
N PHE A 404 -15.49 -10.69 23.50
CA PHE A 404 -16.18 -10.82 24.77
C PHE A 404 -17.37 -9.86 24.79
N ILE A 405 -18.58 -10.38 24.69
CA ILE A 405 -19.81 -9.60 24.73
C ILE A 405 -20.33 -9.68 26.18
N PHE A 406 -20.10 -8.62 26.97
CA PHE A 406 -20.52 -8.57 28.36
C PHE A 406 -22.03 -8.35 28.46
N ASN A 407 -22.56 -7.50 27.62
CA ASN A 407 -23.99 -7.23 27.49
C ASN A 407 -24.26 -6.53 26.14
N GLU A 408 -25.49 -6.09 25.90
CA GLU A 408 -25.91 -5.44 24.67
C GLU A 408 -25.22 -4.08 24.39
N LYS A 409 -24.52 -3.50 25.38
CA LYS A 409 -23.85 -2.20 25.26
C LYS A 409 -22.33 -2.34 25.26
N HIS A 410 -21.76 -3.34 25.88
CA HIS A 410 -20.33 -3.45 26.14
C HIS A 410 -19.75 -4.69 25.52
N SER A 411 -18.76 -4.52 24.69
CA SER A 411 -17.95 -5.62 24.12
C SER A 411 -16.47 -5.27 24.13
N LEU A 412 -15.66 -6.32 24.24
CA LEU A 412 -14.20 -6.26 24.22
C LEU A 412 -13.68 -7.28 23.23
N LEU A 413 -13.05 -6.79 22.16
CA LEU A 413 -12.35 -7.60 21.19
C LEU A 413 -10.88 -7.66 21.58
N VAL A 414 -10.34 -8.86 21.72
CA VAL A 414 -8.93 -9.10 22.01
C VAL A 414 -8.36 -10.01 20.91
N GLY A 415 -7.23 -9.63 20.35
CA GLY A 415 -6.54 -10.37 19.32
C GLY A 415 -5.07 -10.58 19.62
N ILE A 416 -4.52 -11.68 19.14
CA ILE A 416 -3.10 -12.02 19.14
C ILE A 416 -2.68 -12.50 17.77
N ARG A 417 -1.43 -12.24 17.41
CA ARG A 417 -0.81 -12.73 16.18
C ARG A 417 0.67 -13.04 16.40
N ALA A 418 1.16 -14.04 15.69
CA ALA A 418 2.57 -14.35 15.64
C ALA A 418 2.94 -14.74 14.22
N SER A 419 4.12 -14.37 13.78
CA SER A 419 4.64 -14.78 12.47
C SER A 419 6.15 -14.93 12.49
N TYR A 420 6.64 -15.76 11.59
CA TYR A 420 8.05 -15.98 11.38
C TYR A 420 8.38 -15.90 9.90
N LYS A 421 9.37 -15.07 9.56
CA LYS A 421 9.95 -14.96 8.22
C LYS A 421 11.26 -15.72 8.18
N MET A 422 11.43 -16.56 7.17
CA MET A 422 12.66 -17.27 6.84
C MET A 422 13.21 -16.71 5.52
N ASN A 423 14.50 -16.53 5.46
CA ASN A 423 15.20 -16.34 4.19
C ASN A 423 15.59 -17.72 3.64
N ASN A 424 15.19 -18.00 2.41
CA ASN A 424 15.52 -19.28 1.74
C ASN A 424 16.84 -19.18 0.99
N SER A 425 17.08 -18.02 0.35
CA SER A 425 18.35 -17.72 -0.33
C SER A 425 18.53 -16.22 -0.49
N SER A 426 19.78 -15.79 -0.48
CA SER A 426 20.17 -14.40 -0.77
C SER A 426 21.53 -14.40 -1.49
N ASP A 427 21.61 -13.69 -2.59
CA ASP A 427 22.84 -13.51 -3.36
C ASP A 427 22.96 -12.08 -3.86
N ILE A 428 24.16 -11.52 -3.84
CA ILE A 428 24.47 -10.19 -4.37
C ILE A 428 25.82 -10.20 -5.07
N ASP A 429 25.83 -9.83 -6.34
CA ASP A 429 27.04 -9.64 -7.16
C ASP A 429 27.11 -8.20 -7.64
N TYR A 430 27.96 -7.39 -7.02
CA TYR A 430 28.13 -5.98 -7.35
C TYR A 430 29.44 -5.75 -8.11
N ASN A 431 29.34 -5.35 -9.36
CA ASN A 431 30.46 -5.08 -10.26
C ASN A 431 30.67 -3.58 -10.57
N GLY A 432 30.07 -2.69 -9.77
CA GLY A 432 30.19 -1.24 -9.92
C GLY A 432 31.52 -0.70 -9.37
N TYR A 433 31.81 0.57 -9.69
CA TYR A 433 33.03 1.26 -9.28
C TYR A 433 32.95 1.92 -7.91
N LYS A 434 31.84 1.71 -7.18
CA LYS A 434 31.49 2.45 -5.96
C LYS A 434 31.33 1.57 -4.71
N ALA A 435 31.92 0.36 -4.75
CA ALA A 435 31.80 -0.62 -3.66
C ALA A 435 32.34 -0.15 -2.29
N ASP A 436 33.26 0.80 -2.29
CA ASP A 436 33.89 1.43 -1.10
C ASP A 436 33.12 2.68 -0.61
N THR A 437 32.06 3.08 -1.29
CA THR A 437 31.32 4.29 -0.92
C THR A 437 30.23 4.00 0.12
N LYS A 438 29.90 5.03 0.93
CA LYS A 438 28.78 4.97 1.87
C LYS A 438 27.45 4.62 1.19
N CYS A 439 27.23 5.03 -0.05
CA CYS A 439 26.01 4.69 -0.78
C CYS A 439 25.89 3.19 -1.04
N TYR A 440 26.99 2.48 -1.24
CA TYR A 440 26.96 1.03 -1.33
C TYR A 440 26.89 0.36 0.05
N THR A 441 27.79 0.70 0.97
CA THR A 441 27.92 0.04 2.28
C THR A 441 26.72 0.29 3.19
N ASP A 442 26.27 1.56 3.28
CA ASP A 442 25.27 1.98 4.25
C ASP A 442 23.85 2.00 3.67
N PHE A 443 23.70 1.91 2.35
CA PHE A 443 22.41 1.85 1.68
C PHE A 443 22.16 0.52 0.99
N THR A 444 22.88 0.20 -0.10
CA THR A 444 22.62 -1.01 -0.89
C THR A 444 22.83 -2.29 -0.08
N LEU A 445 24.00 -2.43 0.51
CA LEU A 445 24.36 -3.65 1.23
C LEU A 445 23.53 -3.82 2.51
N ARG A 446 23.25 -2.70 3.19
CA ARG A 446 22.36 -2.71 4.35
C ARG A 446 20.94 -3.11 3.99
N ASP A 447 20.42 -2.62 2.85
CA ASP A 447 19.10 -2.96 2.34
C ASP A 447 19.00 -4.44 1.95
N TYR A 448 20.03 -4.95 1.29
CA TYR A 448 20.17 -6.37 0.98
C TYR A 448 20.12 -7.24 2.25
N TYR A 449 20.88 -6.90 3.29
CA TYR A 449 20.85 -7.63 4.56
C TYR A 449 19.47 -7.54 5.23
N TYR A 450 18.82 -6.38 5.20
CA TYR A 450 17.47 -6.24 5.74
C TYR A 450 16.45 -7.12 5.01
N LEU A 451 16.47 -7.10 3.68
CA LEU A 451 15.55 -7.88 2.85
C LEU A 451 15.77 -9.39 3.01
N GLY A 452 17.04 -9.82 3.15
CA GLY A 452 17.42 -11.22 3.39
C GLY A 452 17.29 -11.67 4.84
N SER A 453 17.10 -10.78 5.83
CA SER A 453 17.02 -11.18 7.24
C SER A 453 15.75 -11.94 7.58
N GLY A 454 15.91 -13.05 8.31
CA GLY A 454 14.84 -13.72 9.05
C GLY A 454 14.40 -12.89 10.25
N TYR A 455 13.15 -13.04 10.68
CA TYR A 455 12.64 -12.41 11.89
C TYR A 455 11.44 -13.12 12.50
N ALA A 456 11.29 -12.99 13.81
CA ALA A 456 10.06 -13.31 14.53
C ALA A 456 9.27 -12.04 14.81
N ALA A 457 7.95 -12.10 14.65
CA ALA A 457 7.05 -10.99 14.98
C ALA A 457 5.90 -11.48 15.85
N PHE A 458 5.58 -10.70 16.90
CA PHE A 458 4.47 -10.95 17.82
C PHE A 458 3.65 -9.69 17.94
N GLY A 459 2.33 -9.84 17.92
CA GLY A 459 1.43 -8.70 18.04
C GLY A 459 0.18 -9.01 18.87
N GLY A 460 -0.42 -7.94 19.37
CA GLY A 460 -1.67 -7.99 20.09
C GLY A 460 -2.55 -6.79 19.78
N GLU A 461 -3.84 -6.94 19.99
CA GLU A 461 -4.80 -5.87 19.83
C GLU A 461 -5.94 -5.99 20.85
N ILE A 462 -6.47 -4.86 21.20
CA ILE A 462 -7.62 -4.74 22.09
C ILE A 462 -8.52 -3.62 21.59
N THR A 463 -9.83 -3.89 21.46
CA THR A 463 -10.82 -2.87 21.11
C THR A 463 -12.01 -2.98 22.07
N TYR A 464 -12.26 -1.91 22.78
CA TYR A 464 -13.45 -1.77 23.58
C TYR A 464 -14.51 -0.99 22.81
N SER A 465 -15.75 -1.51 22.75
CA SER A 465 -16.87 -0.87 22.09
C SER A 465 -18.01 -0.65 23.09
N PHE A 466 -18.52 0.59 23.13
CA PHE A 466 -19.70 0.99 23.85
C PHE A 466 -20.82 1.32 22.86
N ALA A 467 -21.76 0.39 22.72
CA ALA A 467 -22.83 0.44 21.74
C ALA A 467 -24.13 1.08 22.32
N ARG A 468 -25.13 1.26 21.45
CA ARG A 468 -26.44 1.83 21.76
C ARG A 468 -26.42 3.28 22.25
N LEU A 469 -25.45 4.07 21.79
CA LEU A 469 -25.47 5.52 21.92
C LEU A 469 -26.48 6.15 20.94
N PHE A 470 -26.75 7.42 21.09
CA PHE A 470 -27.60 8.21 20.18
C PHE A 470 -28.96 7.55 19.85
N LYS A 471 -29.71 7.13 20.90
CA LYS A 471 -31.00 6.40 20.79
C LYS A 471 -30.85 5.03 20.10
N GLY A 472 -29.71 4.34 20.31
CA GLY A 472 -29.44 3.00 19.78
C GLY A 472 -28.88 2.96 18.38
N ARG A 473 -28.44 4.09 17.82
CA ARG A 473 -27.98 4.19 16.43
C ARG A 473 -26.47 4.25 16.24
N GLY A 474 -25.69 4.29 17.30
CA GLY A 474 -24.24 4.41 17.21
C GLY A 474 -23.50 3.75 18.34
N SER A 475 -22.21 3.59 18.18
CA SER A 475 -21.26 3.11 19.16
C SER A 475 -20.02 3.99 19.21
N VAL A 476 -19.38 4.04 20.36
CA VAL A 476 -18.01 4.58 20.54
C VAL A 476 -17.08 3.40 20.67
N PHE A 477 -15.91 3.49 20.07
CA PHE A 477 -14.85 2.51 20.26
C PHE A 477 -13.53 3.18 20.65
N ALA A 478 -12.73 2.44 21.41
CA ALA A 478 -11.33 2.73 21.67
C ALA A 478 -10.50 1.47 21.40
N ALA A 479 -9.48 1.59 20.58
CA ALA A 479 -8.64 0.48 20.17
C ALA A 479 -7.17 0.79 20.44
N ALA A 480 -6.42 -0.23 20.82
CA ALA A 480 -4.97 -0.22 20.88
C ALA A 480 -4.42 -1.50 20.25
N SER A 481 -3.36 -1.39 19.48
CA SER A 481 -2.64 -2.55 18.96
C SER A 481 -1.15 -2.30 19.00
N GLY A 482 -0.37 -3.38 19.06
CA GLY A 482 1.08 -3.30 19.00
C GLY A 482 1.68 -4.54 18.38
N ASP A 483 2.83 -4.37 17.72
CA ASP A 483 3.66 -5.43 17.18
C ASP A 483 5.10 -5.23 17.62
N TYR A 484 5.74 -6.33 17.92
CA TYR A 484 7.15 -6.40 18.20
C TYR A 484 7.81 -7.34 17.19
N VAL A 485 8.82 -6.83 16.50
CA VAL A 485 9.61 -7.57 15.51
C VAL A 485 11.02 -7.67 16.03
N ARG A 486 11.62 -8.86 15.95
CA ARG A 486 13.00 -9.12 16.31
C ARG A 486 13.70 -9.85 15.17
N ALA A 487 14.80 -9.28 14.71
CA ALA A 487 15.64 -9.91 13.69
C ALA A 487 16.38 -11.14 14.26
N ASP A 488 16.55 -12.14 13.43
CA ASP A 488 17.38 -13.32 13.75
C ASP A 488 18.81 -13.15 13.27
N ASP A 489 18.97 -12.52 12.10
CA ASP A 489 20.25 -12.31 11.42
C ASP A 489 20.67 -10.83 11.49
N HIS A 490 21.97 -10.56 11.26
CA HIS A 490 22.56 -9.22 11.18
C HIS A 490 22.17 -8.28 12.35
N ARG A 491 22.20 -8.82 13.59
CA ARG A 491 21.79 -8.09 14.80
C ARG A 491 22.70 -6.93 15.16
N ASP A 492 23.90 -6.88 14.63
CA ASP A 492 24.82 -5.75 14.68
C ASP A 492 24.29 -4.53 13.90
N LEU A 493 23.55 -4.77 12.81
CA LEU A 493 22.93 -3.73 11.98
C LEU A 493 21.47 -3.48 12.36
N PHE A 494 20.75 -4.55 12.72
CA PHE A 494 19.31 -4.56 12.99
C PHE A 494 19.03 -5.37 14.25
N ASP A 495 18.32 -4.83 15.22
CA ASP A 495 17.92 -5.60 16.39
C ASP A 495 16.41 -5.86 16.36
N ARG A 496 15.64 -4.81 16.55
CA ARG A 496 14.20 -4.91 16.78
C ARG A 496 13.45 -3.69 16.27
N ARG A 497 12.12 -3.87 16.09
CA ARG A 497 11.20 -2.78 15.82
C ARG A 497 9.90 -2.99 16.59
N PHE A 498 9.39 -1.92 17.13
CA PHE A 498 8.11 -1.86 17.82
C PHE A 498 7.16 -0.95 17.07
N TYR A 499 5.92 -1.40 16.91
CA TYR A 499 4.80 -0.65 16.34
C TYR A 499 3.70 -0.56 17.39
N ALA A 500 3.08 0.59 17.52
CA ALA A 500 1.87 0.78 18.32
C ALA A 500 0.89 1.68 17.58
N ASN A 501 -0.39 1.36 17.67
CA ASN A 501 -1.47 2.15 17.10
C ASN A 501 -2.57 2.30 18.12
N PHE A 502 -3.06 3.53 18.28
CA PHE A 502 -4.18 3.88 19.15
C PHE A 502 -5.28 4.52 18.30
N LYS A 503 -6.52 4.12 18.50
CA LYS A 503 -7.69 4.68 17.79
C LYS A 503 -8.83 4.96 18.76
N ILE A 504 -9.54 6.03 18.48
CA ILE A 504 -10.83 6.33 19.12
C ILE A 504 -11.80 6.82 18.05
N GLY A 505 -13.04 6.41 18.11
CA GLY A 505 -13.99 6.82 17.08
C GLY A 505 -15.43 6.44 17.39
N LEU A 506 -16.26 6.77 16.43
CA LEU A 506 -17.70 6.51 16.39
C LEU A 506 -18.00 5.58 15.23
N MET A 507 -18.97 4.70 15.40
CA MET A 507 -19.57 3.85 14.36
C MET A 507 -21.08 4.01 14.36
N PHE A 508 -21.70 3.98 13.16
CA PHE A 508 -23.13 4.13 12.95
C PHE A 508 -23.70 3.08 12.02
#